data_7f02d9abb53e29a8adfe7ebf82e3e7c0
#
_entry.id   7f02d9abb53e29a8adfe7ebf82e3e7c0
#
_cell.length_a   1.000
_cell.length_b   1.000
_cell.length_c   1.000
_cell.angle_alpha   90.00
_cell.angle_beta   90.00
_cell.angle_gamma   90.00
#
_symmetry.space_group_name_H-M   'P 1'
#
loop_
_entity.id
_entity.type
_entity.pdbx_description
1 polymer ?
#
loop_
_entity_poly.entity_id
_entity_poly.type
_entity_poly.pdbx_seq_one_letter_code
_entity_poly.pdbx_strand_id
1 'polypeptide(L)'
;MCQLTGKPILKLTNKDYNENGLSELLALYGSAYNVNIKIFNDLQHTITGWPGGKPNADDTYRPERAKPYPKRVIIFSPHPDDDVISMGGTLRRLVEQKHEVHVAYETSGNIAVGDEEVVRFMHFINGFNQLFNNSADQVINEKYAEIRNFLKEKKDGDMDSRDILTIKGLIRRGEARTASSYNNIPLDRVHFLDFRSMKQVRFRKTRSVKQTWKSYVTCFVK
;
A
#
# COMPACT_ATOMS: atom_id res chain seq x y z
N MET A 1 0.80 -35.05 -7.86
CA MET A 1 2.09 -35.01 -8.61
C MET A 1 3.20 -34.36 -7.78
N CYS A 2 3.21 -33.08 -7.51
CA CYS A 2 4.31 -32.40 -6.80
C CYS A 2 4.66 -33.06 -5.44
N GLN A 3 3.65 -33.47 -4.67
CA GLN A 3 3.86 -34.16 -3.39
C GLN A 3 4.42 -35.58 -3.57
N LEU A 4 3.99 -36.31 -4.62
CA LEU A 4 4.46 -37.68 -4.91
C LEU A 4 5.89 -37.70 -5.42
N THR A 5 6.25 -36.74 -6.25
CA THR A 5 7.56 -36.68 -6.91
C THR A 5 8.58 -35.80 -6.16
N GLY A 6 8.15 -35.00 -5.19
CA GLY A 6 9.00 -34.01 -4.53
C GLY A 6 9.47 -32.87 -5.45
N LYS A 7 8.89 -32.74 -6.65
CA LYS A 7 9.29 -31.75 -7.65
C LYS A 7 8.28 -30.62 -7.75
N PRO A 8 8.72 -29.35 -7.93
CA PRO A 8 7.82 -28.26 -8.26
C PRO A 8 7.20 -28.47 -9.65
N ILE A 9 5.98 -27.89 -9.84
CA ILE A 9 5.16 -28.12 -11.05
C ILE A 9 5.92 -27.89 -12.35
N LEU A 10 6.72 -26.83 -12.45
CA LEU A 10 7.46 -26.49 -13.67
C LEU A 10 8.66 -27.39 -13.94
N LYS A 11 9.00 -28.33 -13.03
CA LYS A 11 10.08 -29.30 -13.19
C LYS A 11 9.61 -30.73 -13.39
N LEU A 12 8.30 -30.95 -13.52
CA LEU A 12 7.76 -32.27 -13.85
C LEU A 12 8.08 -32.64 -15.32
N THR A 13 8.43 -33.86 -15.54
CA THR A 13 8.82 -34.39 -16.85
C THR A 13 7.76 -35.36 -17.41
N ASN A 14 7.82 -35.69 -18.70
CA ASN A 14 6.92 -36.68 -19.30
C ASN A 14 6.98 -38.01 -18.53
N LYS A 15 8.17 -38.39 -18.07
CA LYS A 15 8.36 -39.60 -17.27
C LYS A 15 7.54 -39.53 -15.98
N ASP A 16 7.58 -38.41 -15.26
CA ASP A 16 6.81 -38.25 -14.02
C ASP A 16 5.31 -38.44 -14.25
N TYR A 17 4.77 -37.92 -15.34
CA TYR A 17 3.35 -38.08 -15.70
C TYR A 17 3.01 -39.52 -16.03
N ASN A 18 3.84 -40.20 -16.86
CA ASN A 18 3.62 -41.57 -17.29
C ASN A 18 3.69 -42.57 -16.12
N GLU A 19 4.67 -42.44 -15.25
CA GLU A 19 4.85 -43.32 -14.09
C GLU A 19 3.77 -43.15 -13.02
N ASN A 20 3.05 -42.02 -13.01
CA ASN A 20 1.99 -41.75 -12.04
C ASN A 20 0.59 -41.84 -12.67
N GLY A 21 0.42 -42.48 -13.79
CA GLY A 21 -0.88 -42.77 -14.38
C GLY A 21 -1.57 -41.57 -15.03
N LEU A 22 -0.82 -40.51 -15.40
CA LEU A 22 -1.37 -39.29 -15.99
C LEU A 22 -0.97 -39.10 -17.47
N SER A 23 -0.72 -40.21 -18.18
CA SER A 23 -0.35 -40.22 -19.60
C SER A 23 -1.42 -39.53 -20.49
N GLU A 24 -2.69 -39.62 -20.09
CA GLU A 24 -3.79 -38.97 -20.82
C GLU A 24 -3.65 -37.44 -20.89
N LEU A 25 -3.09 -36.83 -19.85
CA LEU A 25 -2.83 -35.37 -19.87
C LEU A 25 -1.77 -35.00 -20.92
N LEU A 26 -0.76 -35.90 -21.10
CA LEU A 26 0.24 -35.70 -22.14
C LEU A 26 -0.37 -35.90 -23.56
N ALA A 27 -1.30 -36.84 -23.71
CA ALA A 27 -2.03 -37.02 -24.97
C ALA A 27 -2.90 -35.81 -25.31
N LEU A 28 -3.53 -35.20 -24.29
CA LEU A 28 -4.45 -34.08 -24.49
C LEU A 28 -3.72 -32.73 -24.70
N TYR A 29 -2.65 -32.46 -23.95
CA TYR A 29 -1.96 -31.19 -23.94
C TYR A 29 -0.55 -31.22 -24.59
N GLY A 30 -0.10 -32.39 -25.01
CA GLY A 30 1.23 -32.61 -25.59
C GLY A 30 2.29 -32.90 -24.51
N SER A 31 3.37 -32.16 -24.46
CA SER A 31 4.46 -32.41 -23.51
C SER A 31 4.12 -32.05 -22.06
N ALA A 32 4.82 -32.65 -21.11
CA ALA A 32 4.77 -32.22 -19.70
C ALA A 32 5.02 -30.72 -19.52
N TYR A 33 5.88 -30.14 -20.36
CA TYR A 33 6.10 -28.70 -20.38
C TYR A 33 4.78 -27.91 -20.58
N ASN A 34 4.00 -28.28 -21.58
CA ASN A 34 2.71 -27.62 -21.87
C ASN A 34 1.71 -27.79 -20.73
N VAL A 35 1.60 -29.00 -20.16
CA VAL A 35 0.75 -29.28 -19.01
C VAL A 35 1.18 -28.43 -17.82
N ASN A 36 2.47 -28.40 -17.53
CA ASN A 36 3.04 -27.65 -16.41
C ASN A 36 2.75 -26.15 -16.53
N ILE A 37 2.97 -25.57 -17.71
CA ILE A 37 2.70 -24.15 -17.99
C ILE A 37 1.21 -23.83 -17.81
N LYS A 38 0.33 -24.69 -18.37
CA LYS A 38 -1.12 -24.48 -18.22
C LYS A 38 -1.53 -24.47 -16.75
N ILE A 39 -1.14 -25.49 -15.99
CA ILE A 39 -1.48 -25.59 -14.57
C ILE A 39 -0.86 -24.44 -13.77
N PHE A 40 0.38 -24.06 -14.07
CA PHE A 40 1.01 -22.91 -13.40
C PHE A 40 0.25 -21.63 -13.64
N ASN A 41 -0.19 -21.38 -14.87
CA ASN A 41 -0.98 -20.20 -15.20
C ASN A 41 -2.36 -20.23 -14.50
N ASP A 42 -3.03 -21.38 -14.48
CA ASP A 42 -4.30 -21.54 -13.78
C ASP A 42 -4.14 -21.29 -12.27
N LEU A 43 -3.05 -21.75 -11.66
CA LEU A 43 -2.72 -21.50 -10.26
C LEU A 43 -2.40 -20.03 -9.98
N GLN A 44 -1.79 -19.31 -10.92
CA GLN A 44 -1.55 -17.87 -10.76
C GLN A 44 -2.84 -17.05 -10.63
N HIS A 45 -3.96 -17.54 -11.12
CA HIS A 45 -5.26 -16.90 -10.95
C HIS A 45 -5.79 -17.01 -9.52
N THR A 46 -5.34 -17.99 -8.75
CA THR A 46 -5.85 -18.28 -7.41
C THR A 46 -4.90 -17.89 -6.29
N ILE A 47 -3.60 -17.78 -6.56
CA ILE A 47 -2.58 -17.45 -5.57
C ILE A 47 -1.97 -16.07 -5.84
N THR A 48 -1.73 -15.34 -4.75
CA THR A 48 -1.01 -14.06 -4.76
C THR A 48 0.50 -14.32 -4.82
N GLY A 49 1.02 -14.75 -5.95
CA GLY A 49 2.46 -14.85 -6.18
C GLY A 49 2.98 -13.60 -6.89
N TRP A 50 4.30 -13.45 -6.96
CA TRP A 50 4.93 -12.43 -7.77
C TRP A 50 4.93 -12.88 -9.24
N PRO A 51 3.95 -12.52 -10.06
CA PRO A 51 3.95 -12.87 -11.48
C PRO A 51 4.99 -12.01 -12.21
N GLY A 52 5.53 -12.51 -13.30
CA GLY A 52 6.42 -11.74 -14.17
C GLY A 52 7.91 -11.76 -13.79
N GLY A 53 8.30 -12.44 -12.71
CA GLY A 53 9.72 -12.68 -12.39
C GLY A 53 10.59 -11.41 -12.23
N LYS A 54 11.89 -11.53 -12.46
CA LYS A 54 12.84 -10.41 -12.33
C LYS A 54 12.71 -9.43 -13.50
N PRO A 55 12.88 -8.11 -13.28
CA PRO A 55 13.02 -7.15 -14.37
C PRO A 55 14.17 -7.54 -15.28
N ASN A 56 13.96 -7.39 -16.60
CA ASN A 56 14.98 -7.69 -17.61
C ASN A 56 15.52 -9.13 -17.56
N ALA A 57 14.79 -10.08 -16.98
CA ALA A 57 15.13 -11.48 -17.05
C ALA A 57 14.88 -12.00 -18.47
N ASP A 58 15.76 -12.88 -18.96
CA ASP A 58 15.49 -13.64 -20.16
C ASP A 58 14.35 -14.64 -19.87
N ASP A 59 13.18 -14.35 -20.43
CA ASP A 59 11.97 -15.16 -20.25
C ASP A 59 11.74 -16.12 -21.45
N THR A 60 12.73 -16.27 -22.35
CA THR A 60 12.64 -17.14 -23.53
C THR A 60 12.21 -18.56 -23.16
N TYR A 61 12.72 -19.06 -22.04
CA TYR A 61 12.40 -20.40 -21.52
C TYR A 61 11.34 -20.38 -20.41
N ARG A 62 10.71 -19.21 -20.16
CA ARG A 62 9.72 -19.03 -19.11
C ARG A 62 8.57 -18.14 -19.54
N PRO A 63 7.79 -18.58 -20.55
CA PRO A 63 6.72 -17.79 -21.14
C PRO A 63 5.61 -17.44 -20.15
N GLU A 64 5.48 -18.19 -19.05
CA GLU A 64 4.55 -17.89 -17.95
C GLU A 64 4.81 -16.54 -17.27
N ARG A 65 6.00 -15.97 -17.45
CA ARG A 65 6.37 -14.68 -16.87
C ARG A 65 6.05 -13.48 -17.78
N ALA A 66 5.94 -13.71 -19.08
CA ALA A 66 5.76 -12.65 -20.06
C ALA A 66 4.41 -11.94 -19.97
N LYS A 67 3.39 -12.65 -19.49
CA LYS A 67 2.01 -12.13 -19.37
C LYS A 67 1.45 -12.41 -17.97
N PRO A 68 1.85 -11.63 -16.96
CA PRO A 68 1.31 -11.79 -15.62
C PRO A 68 -0.21 -11.54 -15.62
N TYR A 69 -0.95 -12.39 -14.93
CA TYR A 69 -2.38 -12.18 -14.76
C TYR A 69 -2.63 -10.95 -13.88
N PRO A 70 -3.39 -9.95 -14.35
CA PRO A 70 -3.69 -8.76 -13.55
C PRO A 70 -4.41 -9.13 -12.26
N LYS A 71 -3.92 -8.66 -11.15
CA LYS A 71 -4.47 -8.88 -9.82
C LYS A 71 -4.92 -7.57 -9.20
N ARG A 72 -5.86 -7.66 -8.29
CA ARG A 72 -6.20 -6.57 -7.37
C ARG A 72 -5.38 -6.77 -6.10
N VAL A 73 -4.58 -5.77 -5.75
CA VAL A 73 -3.64 -5.82 -4.63
C VAL A 73 -3.89 -4.63 -3.72
N ILE A 74 -3.95 -4.88 -2.42
CA ILE A 74 -3.94 -3.82 -1.42
C ILE A 74 -2.67 -3.92 -0.58
N ILE A 75 -2.01 -2.78 -0.40
CA ILE A 75 -0.82 -2.62 0.42
C ILE A 75 -1.26 -1.88 1.68
N PHE A 76 -1.12 -2.52 2.83
CA PHE A 76 -1.32 -1.88 4.12
C PHE A 76 -0.01 -1.25 4.58
N SER A 77 -0.05 0.06 4.79
CA SER A 77 1.07 0.86 5.28
C SER A 77 0.73 1.37 6.67
N PRO A 78 1.43 0.94 7.73
CA PRO A 78 1.17 1.41 9.10
C PRO A 78 1.22 2.93 9.22
N HIS A 79 2.16 3.57 8.55
CA HIS A 79 2.31 5.02 8.48
C HIS A 79 2.50 5.47 7.03
N PRO A 80 2.23 6.76 6.71
CA PRO A 80 2.49 7.33 5.40
C PRO A 80 4.00 7.40 5.10
N ASP A 81 4.59 6.38 4.56
CA ASP A 81 5.96 6.19 4.06
C ASP A 81 6.40 4.71 4.06
N ASP A 82 5.85 3.89 4.94
CA ASP A 82 6.24 2.47 5.08
C ASP A 82 6.06 1.68 3.78
N ASP A 83 5.06 2.01 2.97
CA ASP A 83 4.82 1.44 1.65
C ASP A 83 5.99 1.68 0.68
N VAL A 84 6.61 2.84 0.76
CA VAL A 84 7.74 3.21 -0.11
C VAL A 84 9.06 2.73 0.48
N ILE A 85 9.29 2.95 1.79
CA ILE A 85 10.54 2.61 2.45
C ILE A 85 10.73 1.09 2.50
N SER A 86 9.68 0.36 2.90
CA SER A 86 9.77 -1.09 3.11
C SER A 86 9.59 -1.90 1.85
N MET A 87 8.78 -1.44 0.90
CA MET A 87 8.43 -2.23 -0.28
C MET A 87 8.22 -1.42 -1.58
N GLY A 88 8.82 -0.24 -1.69
CA GLY A 88 8.67 0.63 -2.86
C GLY A 88 9.04 -0.04 -4.18
N GLY A 89 10.08 -0.86 -4.21
CA GLY A 89 10.43 -1.66 -5.38
C GLY A 89 9.34 -2.65 -5.78
N THR A 90 8.69 -3.30 -4.81
CA THR A 90 7.56 -4.21 -5.02
C THR A 90 6.33 -3.44 -5.50
N LEU A 91 6.01 -2.33 -4.87
CA LEU A 91 4.89 -1.46 -5.21
C LEU A 91 5.01 -0.99 -6.67
N ARG A 92 6.16 -0.44 -7.05
CA ARG A 92 6.44 0.00 -8.42
C ARG A 92 6.30 -1.14 -9.42
N ARG A 93 6.85 -2.31 -9.10
CA ARG A 93 6.76 -3.50 -9.94
C ARG A 93 5.33 -3.96 -10.17
N LEU A 94 4.51 -3.96 -9.14
CA LEU A 94 3.09 -4.31 -9.26
C LEU A 94 2.36 -3.37 -10.24
N VAL A 95 2.64 -2.07 -10.15
CA VAL A 95 2.05 -1.06 -11.07
C VAL A 95 2.55 -1.25 -12.49
N GLU A 96 3.86 -1.44 -12.69
CA GLU A 96 4.46 -1.69 -14.01
C GLU A 96 3.87 -2.94 -14.68
N GLN A 97 3.54 -3.95 -13.89
CA GLN A 97 2.89 -5.19 -14.35
C GLN A 97 1.38 -5.07 -14.54
N LYS A 98 0.83 -3.85 -14.46
CA LYS A 98 -0.58 -3.55 -14.70
C LYS A 98 -1.54 -4.20 -13.70
N HIS A 99 -1.09 -4.45 -12.47
CA HIS A 99 -1.99 -4.82 -11.38
C HIS A 99 -2.81 -3.62 -10.92
N GLU A 100 -4.01 -3.87 -10.42
CA GLU A 100 -4.83 -2.87 -9.74
C GLU A 100 -4.32 -2.73 -8.29
N VAL A 101 -3.50 -1.70 -8.04
CA VAL A 101 -2.84 -1.50 -6.75
C VAL A 101 -3.56 -0.44 -5.96
N HIS A 102 -3.92 -0.79 -4.72
CA HIS A 102 -4.45 0.11 -3.70
C HIS A 102 -3.45 0.24 -2.56
N VAL A 103 -3.35 1.43 -1.98
CA VAL A 103 -2.55 1.66 -0.76
C VAL A 103 -3.48 2.14 0.34
N ALA A 104 -3.39 1.51 1.52
CA ALA A 104 -4.18 1.85 2.69
C ALA A 104 -3.26 2.22 3.86
N TYR A 105 -3.24 3.51 4.19
CA TYR A 105 -2.48 4.03 5.32
C TYR A 105 -3.29 3.87 6.60
N GLU A 106 -2.77 3.09 7.54
CA GLU A 106 -3.50 2.71 8.75
C GLU A 106 -3.62 3.86 9.74
N THR A 107 -2.55 4.61 9.96
CA THR A 107 -2.53 5.76 10.87
C THR A 107 -2.16 7.05 10.15
N SER A 108 -2.44 8.19 10.77
CA SER A 108 -2.10 9.50 10.19
C SER A 108 -0.60 9.78 10.14
N GLY A 109 0.23 9.09 10.92
CA GLY A 109 1.67 9.35 11.04
C GLY A 109 2.02 10.73 11.63
N ASN A 110 1.05 11.46 12.17
CA ASN A 110 1.18 12.84 12.64
C ASN A 110 2.26 13.04 13.73
N ILE A 111 2.55 12.02 14.53
CA ILE A 111 3.55 12.08 15.61
C ILE A 111 4.99 12.24 15.06
N ALA A 112 5.23 11.83 13.82
CA ALA A 112 6.54 11.92 13.19
C ALA A 112 6.86 13.30 12.62
N VAL A 113 5.89 14.23 12.59
CA VAL A 113 6.07 15.58 12.03
C VAL A 113 6.55 16.53 13.11
N GLY A 114 7.66 17.23 12.85
CA GLY A 114 8.19 18.27 13.72
C GLY A 114 7.33 19.53 13.75
N ASP A 115 7.48 20.33 14.80
CA ASP A 115 6.74 21.59 14.95
C ASP A 115 7.20 22.63 13.91
N GLU A 116 8.47 22.59 13.51
CA GLU A 116 9.03 23.44 12.45
C GLU A 116 8.34 23.22 11.11
N GLU A 117 7.98 21.97 10.80
CA GLU A 117 7.23 21.66 9.60
C GLU A 117 5.84 22.29 9.62
N VAL A 118 5.16 22.25 10.77
CA VAL A 118 3.86 22.92 10.94
C VAL A 118 4.02 24.41 10.67
N VAL A 119 5.03 25.05 11.26
CA VAL A 119 5.30 26.49 11.05
C VAL A 119 5.57 26.79 9.58
N ARG A 120 6.38 25.98 8.91
CA ARG A 120 6.72 26.11 7.49
C ARG A 120 5.47 26.06 6.59
N PHE A 121 4.61 25.07 6.80
CA PHE A 121 3.37 24.93 6.03
C PHE A 121 2.38 26.07 6.32
N MET A 122 2.29 26.52 7.57
CA MET A 122 1.44 27.66 7.93
C MET A 122 1.92 28.97 7.30
N HIS A 123 3.24 29.20 7.23
CA HIS A 123 3.81 30.33 6.50
C HIS A 123 3.46 30.29 5.01
N PHE A 124 3.55 29.08 4.40
CA PHE A 124 3.19 28.91 3.00
C PHE A 124 1.71 29.23 2.75
N ILE A 125 0.80 28.69 3.58
CA ILE A 125 -0.64 28.93 3.47
C ILE A 125 -0.95 30.43 3.61
N ASN A 126 -0.35 31.09 4.58
CA ASN A 126 -0.56 32.53 4.81
C ASN A 126 -0.07 33.35 3.61
N GLY A 127 1.14 33.08 3.11
CA GLY A 127 1.68 33.74 1.92
C GLY A 127 0.84 33.49 0.66
N PHE A 128 0.36 32.26 0.48
CA PHE A 128 -0.52 31.89 -0.62
C PHE A 128 -1.83 32.69 -0.59
N ASN A 129 -2.48 32.78 0.57
CA ASN A 129 -3.72 33.54 0.72
C ASN A 129 -3.52 35.03 0.44
N GLN A 130 -2.45 35.62 0.97
CA GLN A 130 -2.11 37.03 0.69
C GLN A 130 -1.90 37.28 -0.80
N LEU A 131 -1.24 36.37 -1.50
CA LEU A 131 -0.96 36.47 -2.95
C LEU A 131 -2.25 36.47 -3.77
N PHE A 132 -3.24 35.70 -3.38
CA PHE A 132 -4.48 35.51 -4.14
C PHE A 132 -5.69 36.30 -3.58
N ASN A 133 -5.49 37.20 -2.62
CA ASN A 133 -6.54 38.04 -2.01
C ASN A 133 -7.80 37.23 -1.63
N ASN A 134 -7.61 36.11 -0.93
CA ASN A 134 -8.72 35.23 -0.59
C ASN A 134 -9.54 35.84 0.58
N SER A 135 -10.87 35.84 0.45
CA SER A 135 -11.80 36.37 1.49
C SER A 135 -11.75 35.62 2.85
N ALA A 136 -11.03 34.49 2.91
CA ALA A 136 -10.79 33.75 4.16
C ALA A 136 -9.58 34.23 4.97
N ASP A 137 -8.93 35.35 4.57
CA ASP A 137 -7.67 35.83 5.16
C ASP A 137 -7.77 36.07 6.68
N GLN A 138 -8.86 36.61 7.19
CA GLN A 138 -8.97 36.89 8.60
C GLN A 138 -8.98 35.62 9.45
N VAL A 139 -9.80 34.65 9.10
CA VAL A 139 -9.90 33.37 9.83
C VAL A 139 -8.57 32.60 9.80
N ILE A 140 -7.89 32.63 8.65
CA ILE A 140 -6.60 31.96 8.48
C ILE A 140 -5.51 32.66 9.28
N ASN A 141 -5.48 33.99 9.28
CA ASN A 141 -4.54 34.78 10.06
C ASN A 141 -4.74 34.60 11.59
N GLU A 142 -5.99 34.56 12.05
CA GLU A 142 -6.32 34.28 13.45
C GLU A 142 -5.82 32.87 13.85
N LYS A 143 -6.11 31.84 13.03
CA LYS A 143 -5.65 30.49 13.27
C LYS A 143 -4.11 30.37 13.22
N TYR A 144 -3.49 31.05 12.29
CA TYR A 144 -2.03 31.11 12.21
C TYR A 144 -1.41 31.69 13.48
N ALA A 145 -1.97 32.83 13.98
CA ALA A 145 -1.48 33.44 15.21
C ALA A 145 -1.68 32.53 16.43
N GLU A 146 -2.84 31.88 16.55
CA GLU A 146 -3.13 30.90 17.60
C GLU A 146 -2.11 29.76 17.65
N ILE A 147 -1.91 29.11 16.51
CA ILE A 147 -0.97 27.98 16.39
C ILE A 147 0.46 28.41 16.69
N ARG A 148 0.89 29.56 16.15
CA ARG A 148 2.23 30.10 16.39
C ARG A 148 2.47 30.41 17.86
N ASN A 149 1.50 31.02 18.55
CA ASN A 149 1.59 31.31 19.97
C ASN A 149 1.64 30.04 20.81
N PHE A 150 0.79 29.07 20.51
CA PHE A 150 0.84 27.76 21.18
C PHE A 150 2.19 27.09 21.03
N LEU A 151 2.78 27.07 19.83
CA LEU A 151 4.08 26.46 19.59
C LEU A 151 5.24 27.18 20.28
N LYS A 152 5.14 28.51 20.48
CA LYS A 152 6.12 29.28 21.23
C LYS A 152 6.13 28.99 22.72
N GLU A 153 4.94 28.73 23.28
CA GLU A 153 4.75 28.47 24.72
C GLU A 153 4.94 27.00 25.08
N LYS A 154 4.89 26.10 24.06
CA LYS A 154 5.01 24.67 24.21
C LYS A 154 6.38 24.29 24.75
N LYS A 155 6.40 23.45 25.77
CA LYS A 155 7.63 22.87 26.38
C LYS A 155 7.87 21.46 25.87
N ASP A 156 9.10 21.00 26.02
CA ASP A 156 9.45 19.62 25.73
C ASP A 156 8.58 18.64 26.54
N GLY A 157 7.91 17.73 25.84
CA GLY A 157 7.00 16.76 26.43
C GLY A 157 5.53 17.19 26.50
N ASP A 158 5.19 18.44 26.17
CA ASP A 158 3.81 18.88 26.09
C ASP A 158 3.09 18.22 24.89
N MET A 159 1.81 17.92 25.09
CA MET A 159 0.99 17.34 24.03
C MET A 159 0.57 18.41 23.01
N ASP A 160 0.60 18.03 21.73
CA ASP A 160 0.09 18.87 20.66
C ASP A 160 -1.42 19.14 20.81
N SER A 161 -1.84 20.34 20.43
CA SER A 161 -3.25 20.65 20.29
C SER A 161 -3.88 19.81 19.17
N ARG A 162 -5.20 19.68 19.19
CA ARG A 162 -5.94 18.97 18.14
C ARG A 162 -5.67 19.53 16.73
N ASP A 163 -5.57 20.85 16.63
CA ASP A 163 -5.32 21.54 15.37
C ASP A 163 -3.93 21.22 14.83
N ILE A 164 -2.91 21.21 15.69
CA ILE A 164 -1.54 20.86 15.33
C ILE A 164 -1.48 19.40 14.87
N LEU A 165 -2.10 18.48 15.62
CA LEU A 165 -2.16 17.06 15.21
C LEU A 165 -2.86 16.87 13.86
N THR A 166 -3.90 17.69 13.59
CA THR A 166 -4.60 17.66 12.31
C THR A 166 -3.71 18.16 11.18
N ILE A 167 -3.01 19.28 11.37
CA ILE A 167 -2.08 19.84 10.37
C ILE A 167 -0.94 18.84 10.08
N LYS A 168 -0.33 18.28 11.13
CA LYS A 168 0.69 17.25 10.99
C LYS A 168 0.17 16.04 10.17
N GLY A 169 -1.07 15.63 10.42
CA GLY A 169 -1.73 14.58 9.63
C GLY A 169 -1.95 14.96 8.16
N LEU A 170 -2.32 16.22 7.89
CA LEU A 170 -2.48 16.73 6.52
C LEU A 170 -1.15 16.75 5.75
N ILE A 171 -0.05 17.12 6.42
CA ILE A 171 1.30 17.09 5.83
C ILE A 171 1.62 15.66 5.39
N ARG A 172 1.48 14.69 6.28
CA ARG A 172 1.74 13.27 5.98
C ARG A 172 0.85 12.72 4.85
N ARG A 173 -0.42 13.12 4.82
CA ARG A 173 -1.32 12.76 3.70
C ARG A 173 -0.87 13.36 2.37
N GLY A 174 -0.34 14.58 2.38
CA GLY A 174 0.23 15.22 1.20
C GLY A 174 1.41 14.42 0.66
N GLU A 175 2.34 14.03 1.51
CA GLU A 175 3.50 13.20 1.17
C GLU A 175 3.08 11.85 0.59
N ALA A 176 2.15 11.15 1.26
CA ALA A 176 1.62 9.86 0.81
C ALA A 176 0.95 9.94 -0.57
N ARG A 177 0.14 10.97 -0.82
CA ARG A 177 -0.46 11.20 -2.14
C ARG A 177 0.57 11.46 -3.23
N THR A 178 1.59 12.25 -2.90
CA THR A 178 2.68 12.54 -3.83
C THR A 178 3.46 11.28 -4.17
N ALA A 179 3.82 10.49 -3.17
CA ALA A 179 4.52 9.21 -3.36
C ALA A 179 3.71 8.22 -4.19
N SER A 180 2.40 8.11 -3.92
CA SER A 180 1.49 7.26 -4.70
C SER A 180 1.37 7.72 -6.15
N SER A 181 1.22 9.02 -6.37
CA SER A 181 1.15 9.61 -7.72
C SER A 181 2.45 9.40 -8.50
N TYR A 182 3.60 9.54 -7.84
CA TYR A 182 4.91 9.26 -8.43
C TYR A 182 5.04 7.82 -8.93
N ASN A 183 4.39 6.88 -8.22
CA ASN A 183 4.34 5.48 -8.61
C ASN A 183 3.18 5.16 -9.57
N ASN A 184 2.51 6.15 -10.14
CA ASN A 184 1.36 6.01 -11.04
C ASN A 184 0.16 5.27 -10.41
N ILE A 185 -0.03 5.42 -9.10
CA ILE A 185 -1.22 4.94 -8.40
C ILE A 185 -2.24 6.08 -8.40
N PRO A 186 -3.45 5.88 -8.96
CA PRO A 186 -4.52 6.88 -8.95
C PRO A 186 -4.94 7.22 -7.51
N LEU A 187 -5.27 8.50 -7.26
CA LEU A 187 -5.59 8.98 -5.91
C LEU A 187 -6.89 8.38 -5.31
N ASP A 188 -7.80 7.89 -6.14
CA ASP A 188 -8.99 7.14 -5.74
C ASP A 188 -8.66 5.75 -5.16
N ARG A 189 -7.42 5.27 -5.37
CA ARG A 189 -6.89 4.03 -4.81
C ARG A 189 -6.00 4.25 -3.60
N VAL A 190 -5.95 5.46 -3.09
CA VAL A 190 -5.17 5.84 -1.89
C VAL A 190 -6.14 6.06 -0.73
N HIS A 191 -6.08 5.20 0.27
CA HIS A 191 -7.01 5.15 1.38
C HIS A 191 -6.35 5.58 2.69
N PHE A 192 -7.01 6.47 3.46
CA PHE A 192 -6.55 6.87 4.78
C PHE A 192 -7.56 6.37 5.82
N LEU A 193 -7.13 5.42 6.65
CA LEU A 193 -8.01 4.72 7.60
C LEU A 193 -8.09 5.43 8.96
N ASP A 194 -7.11 6.29 9.27
CA ASP A 194 -7.05 7.13 10.47
C ASP A 194 -7.25 6.36 11.79
N PHE A 195 -6.66 5.18 11.90
CA PHE A 195 -6.70 4.45 13.15
C PHE A 195 -5.91 5.20 14.21
N ARG A 196 -6.39 5.10 15.43
CA ARG A 196 -5.67 5.67 16.57
C ARG A 196 -4.37 4.91 16.78
N SER A 197 -3.24 5.60 16.74
CA SER A 197 -1.95 5.05 17.11
C SER A 197 -2.00 4.47 18.53
N MET A 198 -1.36 3.34 18.75
CA MET A 198 -1.29 2.72 20.08
C MET A 198 -0.71 3.65 21.16
N LYS A 199 0.12 4.63 20.80
CA LYS A 199 0.60 5.68 21.72
C LYS A 199 -0.50 6.66 22.17
N GLN A 200 -1.59 6.78 21.42
CA GLN A 200 -2.76 7.60 21.80
C GLN A 200 -3.80 6.80 22.60
N VAL A 201 -3.67 5.49 22.65
CA VAL A 201 -4.49 4.61 23.50
C VAL A 201 -3.82 4.49 24.85
N ARG A 202 -3.84 5.55 25.66
CA ARG A 202 -3.68 5.41 27.09
C ARG A 202 -4.87 4.56 27.59
N PHE A 203 -4.58 3.32 27.92
CA PHE A 203 -5.47 2.28 28.42
C PHE A 203 -6.83 2.79 28.95
N ARG A 204 -7.85 2.84 28.11
CA ARG A 204 -9.21 2.52 28.52
C ARG A 204 -9.44 1.06 28.09
N LYS A 205 -9.30 0.17 29.06
CA LYS A 205 -9.83 -1.19 28.98
C LYS A 205 -11.26 -1.09 28.47
N THR A 206 -11.58 -1.82 27.42
CA THR A 206 -12.91 -2.13 26.87
C THR A 206 -13.24 -1.49 25.52
N ARG A 207 -13.08 -2.25 24.48
CA ARG A 207 -14.09 -2.72 23.53
C ARG A 207 -13.42 -3.58 22.49
N SER A 208 -13.98 -4.75 22.28
CA SER A 208 -13.38 -5.88 21.62
C SER A 208 -12.87 -5.57 20.19
N VAL A 209 -11.72 -6.10 19.86
CA VAL A 209 -11.10 -6.21 18.53
C VAL A 209 -12.12 -6.64 17.44
N LYS A 210 -13.20 -7.31 17.81
CA LYS A 210 -14.29 -7.74 16.90
C LYS A 210 -15.07 -6.59 16.23
N GLN A 211 -15.15 -5.41 16.84
CA GLN A 211 -15.87 -4.28 16.23
C GLN A 211 -15.02 -3.54 15.19
N THR A 212 -13.72 -3.55 15.36
CA THR A 212 -12.78 -2.92 14.42
C THR A 212 -12.74 -3.68 13.10
N TRP A 213 -12.71 -5.02 13.14
CA TRP A 213 -12.74 -5.86 11.93
C TRP A 213 -14.02 -5.72 11.10
N LYS A 214 -15.18 -5.51 11.72
CA LYS A 214 -16.44 -5.32 10.97
C LYS A 214 -16.47 -4.05 10.14
N SER A 215 -15.86 -2.96 10.59
CA SER A 215 -15.75 -1.73 9.81
C SER A 215 -14.78 -1.87 8.62
N TYR A 216 -13.75 -2.71 8.74
CA TYR A 216 -12.82 -3.00 7.63
C TYR A 216 -13.49 -3.74 6.48
N VAL A 217 -14.23 -4.81 6.77
CA VAL A 217 -14.86 -5.64 5.75
C VAL A 217 -15.91 -4.84 4.97
N THR A 218 -16.62 -3.91 5.61
CA THR A 218 -17.68 -3.12 4.96
C THR A 218 -17.13 -2.05 4.00
N CYS A 219 -15.88 -1.62 4.15
CA CYS A 219 -15.25 -0.63 3.27
C CYS A 219 -14.77 -1.24 1.93
N PHE A 220 -14.50 -2.54 1.88
CA PHE A 220 -13.91 -3.21 0.73
C PHE A 220 -14.87 -4.14 -0.03
N VAL A 221 -16.12 -4.29 0.43
CA VAL A 221 -17.15 -5.18 -0.19
C VAL A 221 -18.23 -4.40 -0.94
N LYS A 222 -18.05 -3.08 -1.14
CA LYS A 222 -18.95 -2.29 -2.01
C LYS A 222 -18.33 -2.06 -3.37
#